data_15b34b5e31a59fa031c5f39aa701bbdb
#
_entry.id   15b34b5e31a59fa031c5f39aa701bbdb
#
_cell.length_a   1.000
_cell.length_b   1.000
_cell.length_c   1.000
_cell.angle_alpha   90.00
_cell.angle_beta   90.00
_cell.angle_gamma   90.00
#
_symmetry.space_group_name_H-M   'P 1'
#
loop_
_entity.id
_entity.type
_entity.pdbx_description
1 polymer ?
#
loop_
_entity_poly.entity_id
_entity_poly.type
_entity_poly.pdbx_seq_one_letter_code
_entity_poly.pdbx_strand_id
1 'polypeptide(L)'
;DHLPMYFFKPKIKRIDDQELVNKNIYSCPQSLFKIHPDFDDVILKILKNDKNAKIYFIKGKEISFTKKTFERLKKKVGIDIDKITFLDQMTTEEYINHCGRASVLLDPFYFGAGNSFHESMFYGTPTISKPNQFMRSKIVEGAYKQMKIEKPPIFKDLEEYVYKAIEFANFSPKKILETKKYFSKCADE
;
A
#
# COMPACT_ATOMS: atom_id res chain seq x y z
N ASP A 1 18.18 5.53 16.74
CA ASP A 1 17.18 6.17 15.88
C ASP A 1 16.02 5.20 15.65
N HIS A 2 15.02 5.20 16.53
CA HIS A 2 13.81 4.37 16.45
C HIS A 2 12.59 5.29 16.37
N LEU A 3 11.48 4.78 15.82
CA LEU A 3 10.21 5.48 15.94
C LEU A 3 9.81 5.53 17.43
N PRO A 4 9.36 6.67 17.95
CA PRO A 4 9.00 6.83 19.37
C PRO A 4 7.57 6.30 19.62
N MET A 5 7.25 5.11 19.09
CA MET A 5 5.93 4.51 19.24
C MET A 5 6.04 3.00 19.34
N TYR A 6 5.11 2.42 20.08
CA TYR A 6 4.86 0.98 20.15
C TYR A 6 3.48 0.71 19.54
N PHE A 7 3.40 -0.29 18.68
CA PHE A 7 2.15 -0.67 18.03
C PHE A 7 1.72 -2.05 18.50
N PHE A 8 0.54 -2.15 19.12
CA PHE A 8 0.00 -3.42 19.57
C PHE A 8 -0.51 -4.24 18.39
N LYS A 9 -0.16 -5.52 18.36
CA LYS A 9 -0.66 -6.44 17.34
C LYS A 9 -2.18 -6.51 17.38
N PRO A 10 -2.87 -6.33 16.24
CA PRO A 10 -4.32 -6.41 16.18
C PRO A 10 -4.85 -7.77 16.62
N LYS A 11 -5.93 -7.79 17.42
CA LYS A 11 -6.62 -9.00 17.86
C LYS A 11 -7.79 -9.28 16.90
N ILE A 12 -7.49 -9.83 15.73
CA ILE A 12 -8.46 -10.18 14.71
C ILE A 12 -8.29 -11.63 14.29
N LYS A 13 -9.35 -12.20 13.68
CA LYS A 13 -9.25 -13.53 13.05
C LYS A 13 -8.45 -13.42 11.76
N ARG A 14 -7.44 -14.29 11.62
CA ARG A 14 -6.63 -14.36 10.39
C ARG A 14 -7.43 -15.05 9.28
N ILE A 15 -7.41 -14.46 8.06
CA ILE A 15 -7.93 -15.11 6.85
C ILE A 15 -6.98 -16.20 6.36
N ASP A 16 -7.47 -17.09 5.49
CA ASP A 16 -6.70 -18.20 4.96
C ASP A 16 -5.55 -17.74 4.05
N ASP A 17 -4.47 -18.50 4.06
CA ASP A 17 -3.30 -18.22 3.22
C ASP A 17 -3.66 -18.17 1.72
N GLN A 18 -4.68 -18.91 1.26
CA GLN A 18 -5.16 -18.85 -0.11
C GLN A 18 -5.70 -17.47 -0.50
N GLU A 19 -6.31 -16.74 0.43
CA GLU A 19 -6.80 -15.38 0.21
C GLU A 19 -5.66 -14.36 0.12
N LEU A 20 -4.45 -14.72 0.56
CA LEU A 20 -3.28 -13.84 0.57
C LEU A 20 -2.47 -13.87 -0.73
N VAL A 21 -2.71 -14.85 -1.62
CA VAL A 21 -1.90 -15.09 -2.83
C VAL A 21 -2.45 -14.44 -4.09
N ASN A 22 -3.04 -13.28 -3.97
CA ASN A 22 -3.53 -12.53 -5.12
C ASN A 22 -2.40 -11.88 -5.91
N LYS A 23 -2.60 -11.75 -7.23
CA LYS A 23 -1.69 -11.04 -8.13
C LYS A 23 -2.33 -9.77 -8.68
N ASN A 24 -1.47 -8.82 -9.06
CA ASN A 24 -1.86 -7.58 -9.72
C ASN A 24 -2.86 -6.72 -8.91
N ILE A 25 -2.92 -6.93 -7.57
CA ILE A 25 -3.74 -6.15 -6.65
C ILE A 25 -2.87 -5.10 -5.96
N TYR A 26 -3.04 -3.87 -6.37
CA TYR A 26 -2.39 -2.69 -5.79
C TYR A 26 -3.38 -1.97 -4.89
N SER A 27 -3.03 -1.69 -3.66
CA SER A 27 -3.90 -0.91 -2.78
C SER A 27 -3.17 0.27 -2.18
N CYS A 28 -3.81 1.44 -2.24
CA CYS A 28 -3.40 2.61 -1.48
C CYS A 28 -4.48 2.89 -0.42
N PRO A 29 -4.46 2.15 0.71
CA PRO A 29 -5.51 2.19 1.71
C PRO A 29 -5.31 3.38 2.68
N GLN A 30 -5.04 4.54 2.11
CA GLN A 30 -4.78 5.77 2.85
C GLN A 30 -5.92 6.77 2.65
N SER A 31 -6.09 7.66 3.63
CA SER A 31 -7.07 8.75 3.51
C SER A 31 -6.80 9.57 2.26
N LEU A 32 -7.83 9.85 1.46
CA LEU A 32 -7.70 10.49 0.15
C LEU A 32 -7.07 11.88 0.18
N PHE A 33 -7.18 12.62 1.32
CA PHE A 33 -6.50 13.90 1.47
C PHE A 33 -4.96 13.80 1.47
N LYS A 34 -4.41 12.60 1.68
CA LYS A 34 -2.97 12.33 1.59
C LYS A 34 -2.49 12.14 0.14
N ILE A 35 -3.41 11.86 -0.78
CA ILE A 35 -3.09 11.52 -2.17
C ILE A 35 -2.83 12.81 -2.97
N HIS A 36 -1.55 13.22 -3.00
CA HIS A 36 -1.12 14.36 -3.80
C HIS A 36 -1.23 14.07 -5.31
N PRO A 37 -1.49 15.07 -6.17
CA PRO A 37 -1.56 14.88 -7.63
C PRO A 37 -0.34 14.20 -8.25
N ASP A 38 0.87 14.40 -7.72
CA ASP A 38 2.08 13.72 -8.19
C ASP A 38 2.00 12.19 -8.09
N PHE A 39 1.17 11.69 -7.18
CA PHE A 39 0.95 10.25 -7.02
C PHE A 39 0.13 9.65 -8.17
N ASP A 40 -0.60 10.48 -8.92
CA ASP A 40 -1.36 10.03 -10.08
C ASP A 40 -0.45 9.48 -11.18
N ASP A 41 0.82 9.92 -11.25
CA ASP A 41 1.81 9.39 -12.18
C ASP A 41 2.21 7.95 -11.84
N VAL A 42 2.24 7.57 -10.56
CA VAL A 42 2.41 6.18 -10.12
C VAL A 42 1.28 5.32 -10.69
N ILE A 43 0.04 5.77 -10.50
CA ILE A 43 -1.16 5.03 -10.93
C ILE A 43 -1.16 4.86 -12.46
N LEU A 44 -0.92 5.94 -13.20
CA LEU A 44 -0.82 5.90 -14.65
C LEU A 44 0.26 4.93 -15.14
N LYS A 45 1.47 4.97 -14.53
CA LYS A 45 2.59 4.13 -14.93
C LYS A 45 2.34 2.65 -14.59
N ILE A 46 1.73 2.34 -13.44
CA ILE A 46 1.32 0.97 -13.10
C ILE A 46 0.34 0.45 -14.15
N LEU A 47 -0.73 1.19 -14.47
CA LEU A 47 -1.76 0.78 -15.44
C LEU A 47 -1.20 0.59 -16.85
N LYS A 48 -0.20 1.39 -17.25
CA LYS A 48 0.48 1.24 -18.53
C LYS A 48 1.35 -0.01 -18.64
N ASN A 49 2.02 -0.38 -17.56
CA ASN A 49 3.02 -1.44 -17.54
C ASN A 49 2.49 -2.78 -17.02
N ASP A 50 1.37 -2.77 -16.27
CA ASP A 50 0.66 -3.98 -15.84
C ASP A 50 -0.79 -3.97 -16.33
N LYS A 51 -1.05 -4.72 -17.40
CA LYS A 51 -2.37 -4.78 -18.05
C LYS A 51 -3.45 -5.41 -17.15
N ASN A 52 -3.04 -6.22 -16.20
CA ASN A 52 -3.92 -6.92 -15.27
C ASN A 52 -4.11 -6.17 -13.93
N ALA A 53 -3.48 -5.01 -13.78
CA ALA A 53 -3.54 -4.23 -12.56
C ALA A 53 -4.97 -3.92 -12.14
N LYS A 54 -5.25 -4.13 -10.84
CA LYS A 54 -6.46 -3.68 -10.15
C LYS A 54 -6.01 -2.78 -9.01
N ILE A 55 -6.47 -1.55 -9.02
CA ILE A 55 -6.03 -0.53 -8.05
C ILE A 55 -7.18 -0.19 -7.11
N TYR A 56 -6.92 -0.23 -5.82
CA TYR A 56 -7.91 0.03 -4.79
C TYR A 56 -7.54 1.24 -3.95
N PHE A 57 -8.51 2.13 -3.77
CA PHE A 57 -8.53 3.20 -2.78
C PHE A 57 -9.68 3.00 -1.83
N ILE A 58 -9.67 3.64 -0.67
CA ILE A 58 -10.80 3.69 0.26
C ILE A 58 -11.46 5.06 0.14
N LYS A 59 -12.78 5.09 -0.01
CA LYS A 59 -13.56 6.34 -0.07
C LYS A 59 -13.25 7.22 1.15
N GLY A 60 -13.21 8.52 0.94
CA GLY A 60 -13.09 9.48 2.03
C GLY A 60 -14.38 9.54 2.85
N LYS A 61 -14.28 9.85 4.16
CA LYS A 61 -15.45 10.17 4.98
C LYS A 61 -16.25 11.31 4.35
N GLU A 62 -15.56 12.34 3.88
CA GLU A 62 -16.14 13.41 3.08
C GLU A 62 -16.19 12.99 1.60
N ILE A 63 -17.38 12.86 1.06
CA ILE A 63 -17.62 12.43 -0.34
C ILE A 63 -16.91 13.32 -1.36
N SER A 64 -16.67 14.58 -1.02
CA SER A 64 -15.97 15.55 -1.86
C SER A 64 -14.53 15.11 -2.20
N PHE A 65 -13.82 14.48 -1.25
CA PHE A 65 -12.48 13.96 -1.51
C PHE A 65 -12.50 12.81 -2.50
N THR A 66 -13.48 11.91 -2.36
CA THR A 66 -13.65 10.78 -3.30
C THR A 66 -13.91 11.30 -4.71
N LYS A 67 -14.87 12.22 -4.86
CA LYS A 67 -15.24 12.80 -6.15
C LYS A 67 -14.04 13.52 -6.80
N LYS A 68 -13.35 14.38 -6.07
CA LYS A 68 -12.18 15.13 -6.58
C LYS A 68 -11.06 14.19 -6.99
N THR A 69 -10.76 13.15 -6.20
CA THR A 69 -9.71 12.19 -6.52
C THR A 69 -10.09 11.35 -7.73
N PHE A 70 -11.34 10.89 -7.82
CA PHE A 70 -11.84 10.14 -8.97
C PHE A 70 -11.75 10.96 -10.27
N GLU A 71 -12.25 12.18 -10.29
CA GLU A 71 -12.23 13.05 -11.47
C GLU A 71 -10.79 13.36 -11.93
N ARG A 72 -9.90 13.59 -10.97
CA ARG A 72 -8.48 13.82 -11.26
C ARG A 72 -7.83 12.60 -11.89
N LEU A 73 -8.03 11.40 -11.30
CA LEU A 73 -7.51 10.16 -11.83
C LEU A 73 -8.13 9.83 -13.19
N LYS A 74 -9.45 9.98 -13.36
CA LYS A 74 -10.14 9.78 -14.64
C LYS A 74 -9.52 10.63 -15.76
N LYS A 75 -9.26 11.90 -15.47
CA LYS A 75 -8.59 12.79 -16.43
C LYS A 75 -7.17 12.31 -16.77
N LYS A 76 -6.45 11.72 -15.79
CA LYS A 76 -5.07 11.27 -15.95
C LYS A 76 -4.95 9.95 -16.68
N VAL A 77 -5.80 8.96 -16.36
CA VAL A 77 -5.67 7.58 -16.85
C VAL A 77 -6.64 7.23 -17.98
N GLY A 78 -7.65 8.06 -18.25
CA GLY A 78 -8.61 7.87 -19.33
C GLY A 78 -9.47 6.61 -19.11
N ILE A 79 -9.52 5.73 -20.11
CA ILE A 79 -10.32 4.50 -20.12
C ILE A 79 -9.89 3.51 -19.03
N ASP A 80 -8.63 3.53 -18.63
CA ASP A 80 -8.14 2.64 -17.56
C ASP A 80 -8.72 2.96 -16.18
N ILE A 81 -9.59 3.97 -16.07
CA ILE A 81 -10.30 4.29 -14.82
C ILE A 81 -11.13 3.11 -14.30
N ASP A 82 -11.60 2.23 -15.15
CA ASP A 82 -12.39 1.05 -14.81
C ASP A 82 -11.57 0.02 -14.00
N LYS A 83 -10.24 0.12 -14.01
CA LYS A 83 -9.34 -0.70 -13.19
C LYS A 83 -9.12 -0.13 -11.79
N ILE A 84 -9.68 1.04 -11.50
CA ILE A 84 -9.55 1.74 -10.21
C ILE A 84 -10.87 1.65 -9.45
N THR A 85 -10.83 1.05 -8.28
CA THR A 85 -12.00 0.89 -7.42
C THR A 85 -11.84 1.70 -6.13
N PHE A 86 -12.87 2.46 -5.79
CA PHE A 86 -12.99 3.14 -4.50
C PHE A 86 -13.90 2.32 -3.60
N LEU A 87 -13.31 1.61 -2.64
CA LEU A 87 -14.02 0.78 -1.67
C LEU A 87 -14.71 1.63 -0.61
N ASP A 88 -15.79 1.14 -0.06
CA ASP A 88 -16.47 1.81 1.06
C ASP A 88 -15.59 1.84 2.32
N GLN A 89 -15.96 2.68 3.28
CA GLN A 89 -15.35 2.67 4.60
C GLN A 89 -15.56 1.29 5.23
N MET A 90 -14.56 0.82 5.96
CA MET A 90 -14.56 -0.51 6.54
C MET A 90 -14.10 -0.46 8.01
N THR A 91 -14.47 -1.47 8.76
CA THR A 91 -13.97 -1.69 10.12
C THR A 91 -12.47 -1.94 10.10
N THR A 92 -11.81 -1.86 11.27
CA THR A 92 -10.37 -2.16 11.39
C THR A 92 -10.04 -3.58 10.92
N GLU A 93 -10.88 -4.55 11.25
CA GLU A 93 -10.69 -5.95 10.82
C GLU A 93 -10.79 -6.09 9.30
N GLU A 94 -11.84 -5.53 8.69
CA GLU A 94 -12.01 -5.52 7.24
C GLU A 94 -10.84 -4.81 6.53
N TYR A 95 -10.38 -3.70 7.09
CA TYR A 95 -9.22 -2.96 6.59
C TYR A 95 -7.96 -3.82 6.59
N ILE A 96 -7.63 -4.46 7.71
CA ILE A 96 -6.45 -5.30 7.84
C ILE A 96 -6.55 -6.50 6.88
N ASN A 97 -7.73 -7.13 6.78
CA ASN A 97 -7.98 -8.24 5.86
C ASN A 97 -7.86 -7.79 4.39
N HIS A 98 -8.35 -6.58 4.06
CA HIS A 98 -8.14 -5.99 2.73
C HIS A 98 -6.65 -5.79 2.43
N CYS A 99 -5.87 -5.24 3.37
CA CYS A 99 -4.42 -5.13 3.22
C CYS A 99 -3.76 -6.50 3.03
N GLY A 100 -4.25 -7.53 3.73
CA GLY A 100 -3.78 -8.91 3.57
C GLY A 100 -4.04 -9.48 2.17
N ARG A 101 -5.16 -9.15 1.54
CA ARG A 101 -5.49 -9.58 0.16
C ARG A 101 -4.75 -8.82 -0.93
N ALA A 102 -4.21 -7.66 -0.65
CA ALA A 102 -3.41 -6.92 -1.62
C ALA A 102 -2.09 -7.65 -1.92
N SER A 103 -1.62 -7.56 -3.17
CA SER A 103 -0.29 -8.04 -3.55
C SER A 103 0.79 -7.09 -3.03
N VAL A 104 0.51 -5.80 -3.07
CA VAL A 104 1.39 -4.71 -2.67
C VAL A 104 0.57 -3.52 -2.19
N LEU A 105 1.09 -2.82 -1.19
CA LEU A 105 0.53 -1.54 -0.73
C LEU A 105 1.37 -0.39 -1.28
N LEU A 106 0.68 0.66 -1.70
CA LEU A 106 1.28 1.87 -2.25
C LEU A 106 1.22 2.98 -1.20
N ASP A 107 2.37 3.45 -0.77
CA ASP A 107 2.49 4.56 0.17
C ASP A 107 2.51 5.90 -0.59
N PRO A 108 1.56 6.82 -0.34
CA PRO A 108 1.50 8.08 -1.06
C PRO A 108 2.62 9.04 -0.67
N PHE A 109 2.98 9.92 -1.61
CA PHE A 109 4.02 10.92 -1.42
C PHE A 109 3.60 12.02 -0.45
N TYR A 110 4.57 12.64 0.23
CA TYR A 110 4.45 13.78 1.12
C TYR A 110 3.73 13.52 2.45
N PHE A 111 2.79 12.57 2.50
CA PHE A 111 2.12 12.15 3.71
C PHE A 111 1.83 10.64 3.65
N GLY A 112 2.79 9.85 4.10
CA GLY A 112 2.72 8.40 4.05
C GLY A 112 1.82 7.76 5.11
N ALA A 113 1.86 6.44 5.13
CA ALA A 113 1.18 5.62 6.12
C ALA A 113 1.78 5.82 7.52
N GLY A 114 0.93 5.82 8.52
CA GLY A 114 1.29 5.81 9.95
C GLY A 114 0.82 4.50 10.59
N ASN A 115 -0.18 4.56 11.46
CA ASN A 115 -0.78 3.39 12.10
C ASN A 115 -1.20 2.31 11.09
N SER A 116 -1.75 2.74 9.98
CA SER A 116 -2.16 1.86 8.89
C SER A 116 -1.04 0.98 8.31
N PHE A 117 0.22 1.45 8.36
CA PHE A 117 1.37 0.61 8.01
C PHE A 117 1.52 -0.55 9.00
N HIS A 118 1.53 -0.25 10.31
CA HIS A 118 1.68 -1.27 11.35
C HIS A 118 0.53 -2.27 11.34
N GLU A 119 -0.70 -1.80 11.14
CA GLU A 119 -1.89 -2.66 10.96
C GLU A 119 -1.72 -3.62 9.78
N SER A 120 -1.19 -3.15 8.65
CA SER A 120 -0.97 -3.97 7.46
C SER A 120 0.11 -5.04 7.66
N MET A 121 1.06 -4.80 8.57
CA MET A 121 2.11 -5.76 8.91
C MET A 121 1.59 -6.99 9.64
N PHE A 122 0.34 -7.00 10.10
CA PHE A 122 -0.32 -8.22 10.59
C PHE A 122 -0.24 -9.37 9.59
N TYR A 123 -0.39 -9.05 8.30
CA TYR A 123 -0.20 -9.99 7.19
C TYR A 123 1.18 -9.86 6.51
N GLY A 124 1.93 -8.83 6.81
CA GLY A 124 3.23 -8.57 6.20
C GLY A 124 3.16 -8.19 4.72
N THR A 125 2.06 -7.57 4.26
CA THR A 125 1.96 -7.11 2.88
C THR A 125 2.97 -6.00 2.60
N PRO A 126 3.87 -6.17 1.61
CA PRO A 126 4.90 -5.17 1.31
C PRO A 126 4.28 -3.81 0.99
N THR A 127 4.80 -2.77 1.63
CA THR A 127 4.40 -1.38 1.38
C THR A 127 5.51 -0.66 0.67
N ILE A 128 5.31 -0.33 -0.61
CA ILE A 128 6.30 0.44 -1.40
C ILE A 128 6.22 1.90 -0.97
N SER A 129 7.33 2.50 -0.59
CA SER A 129 7.37 3.89 -0.15
C SER A 129 8.48 4.69 -0.84
N LYS A 130 8.20 5.98 -1.04
CA LYS A 130 9.14 6.97 -1.57
C LYS A 130 9.19 8.16 -0.61
N PRO A 131 10.01 8.08 0.45
CA PRO A 131 10.15 9.16 1.41
C PRO A 131 10.74 10.42 0.76
N ASN A 132 10.44 11.54 1.35
CA ASN A 132 10.99 12.84 0.96
C ASN A 132 11.47 13.63 2.19
N GLN A 133 11.61 14.95 2.09
CA GLN A 133 12.12 15.79 3.17
C GLN A 133 11.19 15.88 4.40
N PHE A 134 9.87 15.61 4.24
CA PHE A 134 8.92 15.72 5.34
C PHE A 134 8.94 14.50 6.24
N MET A 135 8.95 14.71 7.56
CA MET A 135 8.94 13.62 8.54
C MET A 135 7.75 12.66 8.34
N ARG A 136 6.57 13.19 8.04
CA ARG A 136 5.34 12.40 7.80
C ARG A 136 5.41 11.47 6.59
N SER A 137 6.38 11.62 5.70
CA SER A 137 6.65 10.70 4.60
C SER A 137 7.69 9.63 4.93
N LYS A 138 8.37 9.74 6.08
CA LYS A 138 9.45 8.84 6.50
C LYS A 138 9.03 7.78 7.51
N ILE A 139 7.75 7.72 7.87
CA ILE A 139 7.26 6.80 8.89
C ILE A 139 7.46 5.34 8.44
N VAL A 140 7.10 5.01 7.21
CA VAL A 140 7.28 3.66 6.64
C VAL A 140 8.76 3.27 6.58
N GLU A 141 9.63 4.19 6.15
CA GLU A 141 11.09 3.99 6.14
C GLU A 141 11.62 3.72 7.56
N GLY A 142 11.21 4.54 8.54
CA GLY A 142 11.60 4.38 9.93
C GLY A 142 11.11 3.05 10.53
N ALA A 143 9.87 2.65 10.21
CA ALA A 143 9.30 1.39 10.66
C ALA A 143 10.05 0.18 10.08
N TYR A 144 10.33 0.17 8.78
CA TYR A 144 11.13 -0.90 8.18
C TYR A 144 12.54 -1.00 8.79
N LYS A 145 13.16 0.14 9.08
CA LYS A 145 14.46 0.17 9.76
C LYS A 145 14.36 -0.43 11.17
N GLN A 146 13.31 -0.12 11.91
CA GLN A 146 13.06 -0.68 13.25
C GLN A 146 12.81 -2.19 13.19
N MET A 147 12.09 -2.67 12.18
CA MET A 147 11.85 -4.09 11.90
C MET A 147 13.11 -4.81 11.37
N LYS A 148 14.23 -4.12 11.20
CA LYS A 148 15.50 -4.65 10.69
C LYS A 148 15.37 -5.37 9.34
N ILE A 149 14.47 -4.91 8.48
CA ILE A 149 14.32 -5.44 7.12
C ILE A 149 15.59 -5.12 6.32
N GLU A 150 16.29 -6.14 5.84
CA GLU A 150 17.58 -5.97 5.14
C GLU A 150 17.44 -5.15 3.84
N LYS A 151 16.40 -5.41 3.08
CA LYS A 151 16.12 -4.74 1.80
C LYS A 151 14.70 -4.21 1.78
N PRO A 152 14.44 -3.11 2.54
CA PRO A 152 13.10 -2.56 2.60
C PRO A 152 12.67 -2.00 1.24
N PRO A 153 11.39 -2.08 0.88
CA PRO A 153 10.89 -1.56 -0.39
C PRO A 153 10.74 -0.01 -0.34
N ILE A 154 11.87 0.66 -0.14
CA ILE A 154 12.02 2.12 -0.04
C ILE A 154 12.84 2.62 -1.22
N PHE A 155 12.28 3.51 -2.01
CA PHE A 155 12.88 4.00 -3.24
C PHE A 155 12.91 5.54 -3.27
N LYS A 156 13.89 6.11 -3.95
CA LYS A 156 14.03 7.57 -4.12
C LYS A 156 13.48 8.04 -5.47
N ASP A 157 13.52 7.16 -6.43
CA ASP A 157 13.11 7.41 -7.81
C ASP A 157 11.70 6.89 -8.08
N LEU A 158 10.94 7.60 -8.93
CA LEU A 158 9.57 7.24 -9.30
C LEU A 158 9.52 5.98 -10.15
N GLU A 159 10.45 5.84 -11.09
CA GLU A 159 10.47 4.70 -12.00
C GLU A 159 10.80 3.41 -11.23
N GLU A 160 11.75 3.50 -10.30
CA GLU A 160 12.10 2.38 -9.42
C GLU A 160 10.93 2.00 -8.51
N TYR A 161 10.23 3.00 -7.93
CA TYR A 161 9.01 2.77 -7.15
C TYR A 161 7.98 1.95 -7.94
N VAL A 162 7.67 2.41 -9.17
CA VAL A 162 6.68 1.76 -10.05
C VAL A 162 7.14 0.37 -10.47
N TYR A 163 8.40 0.24 -10.93
CA TYR A 163 8.96 -1.04 -11.32
C TYR A 163 8.86 -2.08 -10.20
N LYS A 164 9.26 -1.69 -8.99
CA LYS A 164 9.22 -2.58 -7.83
C LYS A 164 7.81 -2.88 -7.36
N ALA A 165 6.88 -1.93 -7.42
CA ALA A 165 5.48 -2.19 -7.14
C ALA A 165 4.93 -3.29 -8.08
N ILE A 166 5.25 -3.21 -9.38
CA ILE A 166 4.85 -4.22 -10.37
C ILE A 166 5.54 -5.56 -10.12
N GLU A 167 6.84 -5.55 -9.81
CA GLU A 167 7.58 -6.76 -9.47
C GLU A 167 6.92 -7.51 -8.29
N PHE A 168 6.66 -6.81 -7.18
CA PHE A 168 6.00 -7.41 -6.00
C PHE A 168 4.59 -7.92 -6.32
N ALA A 169 3.81 -7.15 -7.08
CA ALA A 169 2.44 -7.53 -7.44
C ALA A 169 2.36 -8.75 -8.34
N ASN A 170 3.44 -9.10 -9.03
CA ASN A 170 3.53 -10.21 -9.97
C ASN A 170 4.32 -11.42 -9.45
N PHE A 171 4.69 -11.44 -8.18
CA PHE A 171 5.35 -12.60 -7.58
C PHE A 171 4.54 -13.88 -7.75
N SER A 172 5.22 -15.02 -7.77
CA SER A 172 4.54 -16.32 -7.71
C SER A 172 3.79 -16.47 -6.38
N PRO A 173 2.72 -17.28 -6.31
CA PRO A 173 1.99 -17.54 -5.07
C PRO A 173 2.90 -17.91 -3.89
N LYS A 174 3.87 -18.78 -4.13
CA LYS A 174 4.87 -19.17 -3.13
C LYS A 174 5.66 -17.97 -2.62
N LYS A 175 6.20 -17.14 -3.54
CA LYS A 175 7.00 -15.95 -3.20
C LYS A 175 6.17 -14.88 -2.47
N ILE A 176 4.88 -14.73 -2.82
CA ILE A 176 3.95 -13.83 -2.10
C ILE A 176 3.85 -14.27 -0.63
N LEU A 177 3.58 -15.55 -0.36
CA LEU A 177 3.46 -16.05 1.00
C LEU A 177 4.76 -15.94 1.79
N GLU A 178 5.88 -16.32 1.18
CA GLU A 178 7.20 -16.21 1.82
C GLU A 178 7.51 -14.77 2.19
N THR A 179 7.25 -13.83 1.28
CA THR A 179 7.46 -12.40 1.52
C THR A 179 6.59 -11.90 2.66
N LYS A 180 5.29 -12.19 2.63
CA LYS A 180 4.36 -11.76 3.70
C LYS A 180 4.72 -12.36 5.05
N LYS A 181 5.06 -13.65 5.11
CA LYS A 181 5.51 -14.31 6.35
C LYS A 181 6.78 -13.67 6.90
N TYR A 182 7.75 -13.35 6.04
CA TYR A 182 8.98 -12.66 6.43
C TYR A 182 8.68 -11.29 7.06
N PHE A 183 7.91 -10.44 6.37
CA PHE A 183 7.60 -9.09 6.87
C PHE A 183 6.77 -9.12 8.16
N SER A 184 5.76 -10.00 8.23
CA SER A 184 4.94 -10.16 9.44
C SER A 184 5.78 -10.63 10.63
N LYS A 185 6.72 -11.56 10.43
CA LYS A 185 7.63 -12.04 11.47
C LYS A 185 8.52 -10.89 11.98
N CYS A 186 9.14 -10.13 11.08
CA CYS A 186 9.99 -9.00 11.47
C CYS A 186 9.22 -7.88 12.20
N ALA A 187 7.91 -7.79 11.99
CA ALA A 187 7.06 -6.83 12.72
C ALA A 187 6.71 -7.30 14.14
N ASP A 188 6.83 -8.59 14.43
CA ASP A 188 6.56 -9.18 15.74
C ASP A 188 7.82 -9.19 16.65
N GLU A 189 9.02 -8.99 16.11
CA GLU A 189 10.33 -8.93 16.81
C GLU A 189 10.69 -7.50 17.26
#